data_14dcc57ddcc6ddc513008be5e6df10e0
#
_entry.id   14dcc57ddcc6ddc513008be5e6df10e0
#
_cell.length_a   1.000
_cell.length_b   1.000
_cell.length_c   1.000
_cell.angle_alpha   90.00
_cell.angle_beta   90.00
_cell.angle_gamma   90.00
#
_symmetry.space_group_name_H-M   'P 1'
#
loop_
_entity.id
_entity.type
_entity.pdbx_description
1 polymer ?
#
loop_
_entity_poly.entity_id
_entity_poly.type
_entity_poly.pdbx_seq_one_letter_code
_entity_poly.pdbx_strand_id
1 'polypeptide(L)'
;HGYLVQQFLSPYTNKRTDEYGGSMENRCRFLVRILTGIRAAVSRDFVVGARINGNDFVEGGNDLAACTEIAKYLEPYVDYFNVSCGVYASAPTMIEPCYSPEGWRKNLAKTIKAAVNVPVIAVNTIKHPETAERFLQEGVSDFVGMSRMQLADPDVVKKAMAGREDLIRKCLGCMNRNKSVVAGKNLHCAINPVTG
;
A
#
# COMPACT_ATOMS: atom_id res chain seq x y z
N HIS A 1 5.35 -3.76 -2.27
CA HIS A 1 4.94 -5.14 -2.56
C HIS A 1 5.93 -5.91 -3.47
N GLY A 2 7.23 -5.58 -3.49
CA GLY A 2 8.26 -6.39 -4.16
C GLY A 2 8.25 -6.38 -5.69
N TYR A 3 7.47 -5.49 -6.34
CA TYR A 3 7.47 -5.35 -7.79
C TYR A 3 8.65 -4.50 -8.29
N LEU A 4 8.72 -4.23 -9.59
CA LEU A 4 9.89 -3.64 -10.25
C LEU A 4 10.50 -2.45 -9.51
N VAL A 5 9.71 -1.44 -9.15
CA VAL A 5 10.21 -0.26 -8.43
C VAL A 5 10.81 -0.66 -7.07
N GLN A 6 10.11 -1.52 -6.32
CA GLN A 6 10.60 -1.99 -5.02
C GLN A 6 11.89 -2.81 -5.14
N GLN A 7 12.07 -3.54 -6.25
CA GLN A 7 13.29 -4.30 -6.50
C GLN A 7 14.52 -3.39 -6.68
N PHE A 8 14.33 -2.15 -7.15
CA PHE A 8 15.40 -1.16 -7.16
C PHE A 8 15.61 -0.53 -5.77
N LEU A 9 14.54 -0.25 -5.03
CA LEU A 9 14.61 0.41 -3.72
C LEU A 9 15.23 -0.47 -2.63
N SER A 10 14.92 -1.78 -2.64
CA SER A 10 15.33 -2.70 -1.58
C SER A 10 16.78 -3.19 -1.76
N PRO A 11 17.66 -3.05 -0.75
CA PRO A 11 19.00 -3.62 -0.81
C PRO A 11 19.00 -5.15 -0.75
N TYR A 12 17.88 -5.77 -0.35
CA TYR A 12 17.70 -7.22 -0.41
C TYR A 12 17.71 -7.72 -1.87
N THR A 13 17.05 -7.01 -2.78
CA THR A 13 16.95 -7.39 -4.20
C THR A 13 17.94 -6.64 -5.09
N ASN A 14 18.27 -5.39 -4.77
CA ASN A 14 19.16 -4.57 -5.58
C ASN A 14 20.62 -4.80 -5.18
N LYS A 15 21.31 -5.63 -5.94
CA LYS A 15 22.74 -5.92 -5.80
C LYS A 15 23.59 -5.22 -6.87
N ARG A 16 23.06 -4.19 -7.54
CA ARG A 16 23.76 -3.44 -8.58
C ARG A 16 24.88 -2.61 -7.98
N THR A 17 25.94 -2.42 -8.78
CA THR A 17 27.13 -1.61 -8.43
C THR A 17 27.26 -0.35 -9.29
N ASP A 18 26.30 -0.12 -10.17
CA ASP A 18 26.20 1.08 -11.01
C ASP A 18 25.41 2.21 -10.33
N GLU A 19 25.07 3.25 -11.09
CA GLU A 19 24.33 4.43 -10.61
C GLU A 19 22.93 4.14 -10.06
N TYR A 20 22.41 2.92 -10.17
CA TYR A 20 21.12 2.47 -9.66
C TYR A 20 21.23 1.58 -8.44
N GLY A 21 22.43 1.33 -7.90
CA GLY A 21 22.67 0.45 -6.77
C GLY A 21 23.53 1.08 -5.69
N GLY A 22 23.73 0.37 -4.58
CA GLY A 22 24.53 0.83 -3.45
C GLY A 22 23.76 1.80 -2.54
N SER A 23 24.01 3.11 -2.61
CA SER A 23 23.41 4.10 -1.72
C SER A 23 21.87 4.18 -1.85
N MET A 24 21.22 4.74 -0.84
CA MET A 24 19.76 4.94 -0.87
C MET A 24 19.34 5.82 -2.05
N GLU A 25 20.07 6.89 -2.32
CA GLU A 25 19.82 7.83 -3.43
C GLU A 25 19.90 7.11 -4.78
N ASN A 26 20.94 6.28 -4.96
CA ASN A 26 21.10 5.48 -6.19
C ASN A 26 19.94 4.50 -6.37
N ARG A 27 19.54 3.80 -5.31
CA ARG A 27 18.39 2.88 -5.36
C ARG A 27 17.08 3.62 -5.65
N CYS A 28 16.92 4.86 -5.22
CA CYS A 28 15.76 5.71 -5.52
C CYS A 28 15.79 6.28 -6.94
N ARG A 29 16.93 6.37 -7.59
CA ARG A 29 17.13 7.01 -8.91
C ARG A 29 16.16 6.53 -9.98
N PHE A 30 15.88 5.22 -10.03
CA PHE A 30 14.95 4.67 -11.01
C PHE A 30 13.53 5.24 -10.81
N LEU A 31 13.03 5.26 -9.58
CA LEU A 31 11.71 5.82 -9.28
C LEU A 31 11.67 7.34 -9.51
N VAL A 32 12.71 8.06 -9.11
CA VAL A 32 12.82 9.51 -9.36
C VAL A 32 12.74 9.83 -10.86
N ARG A 33 13.44 9.08 -11.71
CA ARG A 33 13.37 9.26 -13.17
C ARG A 33 11.95 9.03 -13.72
N ILE A 34 11.26 8.01 -13.21
CA ILE A 34 9.85 7.75 -13.60
C ILE A 34 8.97 8.92 -13.16
N LEU A 35 9.02 9.34 -11.89
CA LEU A 35 8.19 10.43 -11.38
C LEU A 35 8.45 11.75 -12.09
N THR A 36 9.72 12.08 -12.31
CA THR A 36 10.11 13.29 -13.09
C THR A 36 9.60 13.22 -14.52
N GLY A 37 9.72 12.07 -15.18
CA GLY A 37 9.19 11.86 -16.53
C GLY A 37 7.67 12.01 -16.62
N ILE A 38 6.94 11.44 -15.64
CA ILE A 38 5.49 11.59 -15.53
C ILE A 38 5.15 13.08 -15.34
N ARG A 39 5.80 13.75 -14.39
CA ARG A 39 5.53 15.16 -14.09
C ARG A 39 5.79 16.07 -15.28
N ALA A 40 6.80 15.77 -16.11
CA ALA A 40 7.07 16.50 -17.35
C ALA A 40 6.01 16.27 -18.45
N ALA A 41 5.30 15.13 -18.40
CA ALA A 41 4.31 14.76 -19.40
C ALA A 41 2.88 15.19 -19.04
N VAL A 42 2.61 15.56 -17.79
CA VAL A 42 1.27 15.93 -17.31
C VAL A 42 1.23 17.36 -16.76
N SER A 43 0.03 17.96 -16.67
CA SER A 43 -0.14 19.28 -16.06
C SER A 43 0.20 19.26 -14.56
N ARG A 44 0.40 20.44 -13.98
CA ARG A 44 0.63 20.60 -12.54
C ARG A 44 -0.54 20.15 -11.68
N ASP A 45 -1.75 20.25 -12.21
CA ASP A 45 -2.99 19.84 -11.52
C ASP A 45 -3.24 18.35 -11.57
N PHE A 46 -2.43 17.58 -12.34
CA PHE A 46 -2.54 16.13 -12.37
C PHE A 46 -1.86 15.52 -11.15
N VAL A 47 -2.62 14.80 -10.34
CA VAL A 47 -2.14 14.18 -9.10
C VAL A 47 -1.22 12.99 -9.41
N VAL A 48 0.03 13.04 -8.92
CA VAL A 48 1.03 11.98 -9.09
C VAL A 48 1.44 11.45 -7.73
N GLY A 49 1.16 10.19 -7.46
CA GLY A 49 1.54 9.55 -6.19
C GLY A 49 2.42 8.33 -6.38
N ALA A 50 3.06 7.91 -5.30
CA ALA A 50 3.85 6.69 -5.28
C ALA A 50 3.36 5.71 -4.21
N ARG A 51 3.30 4.42 -4.58
CA ARG A 51 3.10 3.35 -3.60
C ARG A 51 4.45 2.78 -3.21
N ILE A 52 4.80 2.94 -1.94
CA ILE A 52 6.07 2.50 -1.36
C ILE A 52 5.84 1.51 -0.22
N ASN A 53 6.86 0.74 0.13
CA ASN A 53 6.82 -0.07 1.35
C ASN A 53 7.18 0.78 2.57
N GLY A 54 6.52 0.49 3.71
CA GLY A 54 6.95 0.97 5.02
C GLY A 54 7.89 -0.02 5.73
N ASN A 55 7.99 -1.25 5.23
CA ASN A 55 8.93 -2.28 5.70
C ASN A 55 8.93 -3.44 4.70
N ASP A 56 10.07 -4.01 4.38
CA ASP A 56 10.19 -5.17 3.51
C ASP A 56 9.95 -6.50 4.25
N PHE A 57 10.08 -6.51 5.58
CA PHE A 57 9.95 -7.69 6.44
C PHE A 57 10.84 -8.87 6.01
N VAL A 58 12.05 -8.55 5.60
CA VAL A 58 13.08 -9.53 5.23
C VAL A 58 14.45 -9.01 5.68
N GLU A 59 15.29 -9.91 6.18
CA GLU A 59 16.65 -9.57 6.56
C GLU A 59 17.43 -9.00 5.36
N GLY A 60 18.17 -7.92 5.57
CA GLY A 60 18.85 -7.20 4.51
C GLY A 60 17.96 -6.36 3.59
N GLY A 61 16.66 -6.27 3.88
CA GLY A 61 15.71 -5.36 3.22
C GLY A 61 15.64 -4.00 3.91
N ASN A 62 14.73 -3.13 3.42
CA ASN A 62 14.45 -1.88 4.09
C ASN A 62 13.54 -2.10 5.30
N ASP A 63 13.96 -1.68 6.47
CA ASP A 63 13.12 -1.56 7.65
C ASP A 63 12.29 -0.26 7.63
N LEU A 64 11.53 0.00 8.70
CA LEU A 64 10.68 1.20 8.78
C LEU A 64 11.51 2.50 8.77
N ALA A 65 12.69 2.51 9.38
CA ALA A 65 13.55 3.69 9.41
C ALA A 65 14.08 4.00 8.00
N ALA A 66 14.60 3.00 7.29
CA ALA A 66 15.07 3.14 5.91
C ALA A 66 13.93 3.54 4.96
N CYS A 67 12.75 2.95 5.10
CA CYS A 67 11.57 3.32 4.30
C CYS A 67 11.12 4.76 4.57
N THR A 68 11.26 5.25 5.80
CA THR A 68 10.93 6.63 6.16
C THR A 68 11.92 7.62 5.51
N GLU A 69 13.22 7.31 5.50
CA GLU A 69 14.21 8.15 4.79
C GLU A 69 13.99 8.14 3.27
N ILE A 70 13.61 6.99 2.70
CA ILE A 70 13.21 6.89 1.28
C ILE A 70 11.98 7.80 1.01
N ALA A 71 10.98 7.79 1.90
CA ALA A 71 9.80 8.64 1.74
C ALA A 71 10.17 10.14 1.76
N LYS A 72 10.99 10.58 2.70
CA LYS A 72 11.51 11.96 2.74
C LYS A 72 12.25 12.35 1.47
N TYR A 73 13.11 11.47 0.98
CA TYR A 73 13.87 11.70 -0.24
C TYR A 73 12.98 11.82 -1.49
N LEU A 74 11.89 11.05 -1.53
CA LEU A 74 10.94 11.02 -2.65
C LEU A 74 9.84 12.09 -2.56
N GLU A 75 9.63 12.71 -1.41
CA GLU A 75 8.57 13.69 -1.16
C GLU A 75 8.49 14.80 -2.23
N PRO A 76 9.60 15.42 -2.68
CA PRO A 76 9.54 16.48 -3.70
C PRO A 76 9.00 16.05 -5.08
N TYR A 77 8.86 14.75 -5.31
CA TYR A 77 8.47 14.20 -6.61
C TYR A 77 7.03 13.68 -6.66
N VAL A 78 6.31 13.73 -5.53
CA VAL A 78 4.96 13.14 -5.40
C VAL A 78 3.99 14.10 -4.74
N ASP A 79 2.70 13.90 -4.99
CA ASP A 79 1.61 14.62 -4.34
C ASP A 79 1.03 13.81 -3.16
N TYR A 80 1.29 12.48 -3.08
CA TYR A 80 0.91 11.63 -1.95
C TYR A 80 1.71 10.33 -1.92
N PHE A 81 1.72 9.66 -0.78
CA PHE A 81 2.21 8.29 -0.64
C PHE A 81 1.08 7.31 -0.31
N ASN A 82 1.14 6.12 -0.93
CA ASN A 82 0.36 4.96 -0.52
C ASN A 82 1.31 3.95 0.16
N VAL A 83 1.16 3.77 1.48
CA VAL A 83 2.09 2.96 2.27
C VAL A 83 1.65 1.52 2.34
N SER A 84 2.43 0.67 1.72
CA SER A 84 2.29 -0.78 1.70
C SER A 84 3.41 -1.46 2.50
N CYS A 85 3.62 -2.76 2.32
CA CYS A 85 4.81 -3.44 2.86
C CYS A 85 5.01 -4.82 2.23
N GLY A 86 6.14 -5.42 2.59
CA GLY A 86 6.51 -6.77 2.21
C GLY A 86 7.06 -6.89 0.80
N VAL A 87 7.78 -7.97 0.58
CA VAL A 87 8.33 -8.40 -0.70
C VAL A 87 8.01 -9.88 -0.91
N TYR A 88 8.30 -10.45 -2.08
CA TYR A 88 8.00 -11.86 -2.35
C TYR A 88 8.59 -12.84 -1.32
N ALA A 89 9.78 -12.54 -0.77
CA ALA A 89 10.40 -13.32 0.29
C ALA A 89 9.64 -13.26 1.64
N SER A 90 8.81 -12.22 1.82
CA SER A 90 7.94 -12.02 2.99
C SER A 90 6.45 -12.04 2.61
N ALA A 91 6.05 -12.90 1.68
CA ALA A 91 4.73 -12.93 1.05
C ALA A 91 3.52 -12.84 2.02
N PRO A 92 3.51 -13.49 3.21
CA PRO A 92 2.41 -13.34 4.16
C PRO A 92 2.22 -11.91 4.68
N THR A 93 3.24 -11.06 4.59
CA THR A 93 3.14 -9.64 4.95
C THR A 93 2.67 -8.77 3.79
N MET A 94 2.87 -9.19 2.54
CA MET A 94 2.33 -8.51 1.35
C MET A 94 0.82 -8.64 1.27
N ILE A 95 0.33 -9.87 1.42
CA ILE A 95 -1.07 -10.23 1.26
C ILE A 95 -1.47 -11.05 2.49
N GLU A 96 -2.02 -10.37 3.46
CA GLU A 96 -2.33 -10.97 4.75
C GLU A 96 -3.46 -11.98 4.67
N PRO A 97 -3.27 -13.14 5.29
CA PRO A 97 -4.32 -14.14 5.47
C PRO A 97 -5.39 -13.67 6.46
N CYS A 98 -6.49 -14.44 6.55
CA CYS A 98 -7.66 -14.08 7.37
C CYS A 98 -7.36 -13.93 8.87
N TYR A 99 -6.36 -14.65 9.39
CA TYR A 99 -5.95 -14.61 10.80
C TYR A 99 -5.09 -13.39 11.17
N SER A 100 -4.64 -12.60 10.19
CA SER A 100 -3.91 -11.36 10.50
C SER A 100 -4.84 -10.36 11.17
N PRO A 101 -4.43 -9.77 12.31
CA PRO A 101 -5.22 -8.75 12.98
C PRO A 101 -5.49 -7.55 12.06
N GLU A 102 -6.69 -7.00 12.15
CA GLU A 102 -7.04 -5.81 11.38
C GLU A 102 -6.18 -4.62 11.83
N GLY A 103 -5.62 -3.91 10.86
CA GLY A 103 -4.82 -2.72 11.13
C GLY A 103 -3.47 -2.96 11.81
N TRP A 104 -2.96 -4.19 11.87
CA TRP A 104 -1.71 -4.54 12.56
C TRP A 104 -0.49 -3.74 12.10
N ARG A 105 -0.54 -3.19 10.90
CA ARG A 105 0.55 -2.41 10.28
C ARG A 105 0.33 -0.91 10.31
N LYS A 106 -0.62 -0.42 11.09
CA LYS A 106 -0.95 1.02 11.14
C LYS A 106 0.26 1.90 11.44
N ASN A 107 1.22 1.40 12.23
CA ASN A 107 2.44 2.11 12.57
C ASN A 107 3.31 2.46 11.35
N LEU A 108 3.28 1.67 10.28
CA LEU A 108 4.06 1.96 9.07
C LEU A 108 3.59 3.27 8.41
N ALA A 109 2.29 3.39 8.18
CA ALA A 109 1.71 4.61 7.63
C ALA A 109 1.85 5.78 8.59
N LYS A 110 1.61 5.57 9.90
CA LYS A 110 1.71 6.61 10.93
C LYS A 110 3.10 7.21 11.01
N THR A 111 4.15 6.38 10.98
CA THR A 111 5.54 6.85 11.05
C THR A 111 5.93 7.62 9.80
N ILE A 112 5.57 7.13 8.61
CA ILE A 112 5.85 7.84 7.36
C ILE A 112 5.08 9.16 7.32
N LYS A 113 3.78 9.18 7.69
CA LYS A 113 2.99 10.41 7.78
C LYS A 113 3.62 11.46 8.70
N ALA A 114 4.15 11.05 9.83
CA ALA A 114 4.82 11.97 10.75
C ALA A 114 6.13 12.55 10.20
N ALA A 115 6.67 11.98 9.13
CA ALA A 115 7.97 12.35 8.56
C ALA A 115 7.89 13.13 7.25
N VAL A 116 6.69 13.20 6.62
CA VAL A 116 6.46 13.90 5.35
C VAL A 116 5.29 14.87 5.44
N ASN A 117 5.23 15.86 4.54
CA ASN A 117 4.17 16.87 4.50
C ASN A 117 3.07 16.54 3.48
N VAL A 118 3.34 15.62 2.53
CA VAL A 118 2.33 15.18 1.57
C VAL A 118 1.36 14.17 2.19
N PRO A 119 0.11 14.09 1.73
CA PRO A 119 -0.87 13.14 2.23
C PRO A 119 -0.40 11.68 2.16
N VAL A 120 -0.79 10.90 3.16
CA VAL A 120 -0.48 9.46 3.26
C VAL A 120 -1.74 8.63 3.26
N ILE A 121 -1.78 7.59 2.43
CA ILE A 121 -2.84 6.60 2.36
C ILE A 121 -2.38 5.33 3.08
N ALA A 122 -3.07 4.95 4.15
CA ALA A 122 -2.89 3.65 4.79
C ALA A 122 -3.68 2.58 4.04
N VAL A 123 -3.07 1.41 3.85
CA VAL A 123 -3.72 0.27 3.21
C VAL A 123 -3.46 -1.01 4.01
N ASN A 124 -4.08 -2.08 3.60
CA ASN A 124 -3.96 -3.47 4.07
C ASN A 124 -4.75 -3.80 5.33
N THR A 125 -5.45 -4.91 5.22
CA THR A 125 -6.21 -5.55 6.30
C THR A 125 -7.13 -4.57 7.05
N ILE A 126 -7.77 -3.66 6.30
CA ILE A 126 -8.84 -2.81 6.79
C ILE A 126 -10.13 -3.42 6.25
N LYS A 127 -10.89 -4.06 7.16
CA LYS A 127 -12.06 -4.89 6.84
C LYS A 127 -13.38 -4.21 7.22
N HIS A 128 -13.31 -3.18 8.04
CA HIS A 128 -14.49 -2.49 8.56
C HIS A 128 -14.36 -0.97 8.40
N PRO A 129 -15.45 -0.25 8.07
CA PRO A 129 -15.45 1.21 8.01
C PRO A 129 -15.01 1.88 9.31
N GLU A 130 -15.38 1.30 10.45
CA GLU A 130 -15.01 1.80 11.79
C GLU A 130 -13.49 1.78 12.02
N THR A 131 -12.79 0.79 11.45
CA THR A 131 -11.32 0.77 11.51
C THR A 131 -10.72 1.84 10.60
N ALA A 132 -11.32 2.08 9.43
CA ALA A 132 -10.90 3.15 8.55
C ALA A 132 -11.06 4.52 9.23
N GLU A 133 -12.22 4.78 9.82
CA GLU A 133 -12.52 6.01 10.55
C GLU A 133 -11.55 6.21 11.73
N ARG A 134 -11.32 5.17 12.53
CA ARG A 134 -10.37 5.21 13.64
C ARG A 134 -8.96 5.57 13.18
N PHE A 135 -8.50 5.10 12.01
CA PHE A 135 -7.18 5.47 11.46
C PHE A 135 -7.07 6.95 11.18
N LEU A 136 -8.13 7.56 10.66
CA LEU A 136 -8.18 9.01 10.41
C LEU A 136 -8.16 9.78 11.74
N GLN A 137 -9.00 9.40 12.70
CA GLN A 137 -9.10 10.03 14.02
C GLN A 137 -7.80 9.92 14.84
N GLU A 138 -7.12 8.76 14.78
CA GLU A 138 -5.82 8.54 15.44
C GLU A 138 -4.64 9.19 14.70
N GLY A 139 -4.89 9.88 13.58
CA GLY A 139 -3.84 10.49 12.77
C GLY A 139 -2.87 9.48 12.15
N VAL A 140 -3.32 8.25 11.90
CA VAL A 140 -2.51 7.20 11.26
C VAL A 140 -2.22 7.54 9.80
N SER A 141 -3.22 8.10 9.12
CA SER A 141 -3.14 8.48 7.70
C SER A 141 -4.16 9.56 7.36
N ASP A 142 -4.03 10.16 6.19
CA ASP A 142 -4.98 11.15 5.68
C ASP A 142 -6.12 10.49 4.89
N PHE A 143 -5.82 9.34 4.30
CA PHE A 143 -6.77 8.52 3.55
C PHE A 143 -6.58 7.04 3.88
N VAL A 144 -7.61 6.23 3.59
CA VAL A 144 -7.61 4.79 3.81
C VAL A 144 -8.00 4.05 2.54
N GLY A 145 -7.22 3.05 2.16
CA GLY A 145 -7.50 2.19 1.01
C GLY A 145 -8.04 0.82 1.41
N MET A 146 -9.27 0.49 0.99
CA MET A 146 -10.00 -0.74 1.32
C MET A 146 -10.33 -1.56 0.09
N SER A 147 -9.36 -2.24 -0.52
CA SER A 147 -9.59 -2.99 -1.77
C SER A 147 -10.49 -4.23 -1.59
N ARG A 148 -10.13 -5.16 -0.70
CA ARG A 148 -10.88 -6.42 -0.51
C ARG A 148 -12.27 -6.19 0.06
N MET A 149 -12.43 -5.14 0.86
CA MET A 149 -13.72 -4.76 1.42
C MET A 149 -14.69 -4.32 0.32
N GLN A 150 -14.23 -3.48 -0.63
CA GLN A 150 -15.05 -3.02 -1.75
C GLN A 150 -15.38 -4.13 -2.75
N LEU A 151 -14.54 -5.18 -2.86
CA LEU A 151 -14.91 -6.38 -3.62
C LEU A 151 -16.02 -7.18 -2.94
N ALA A 152 -15.99 -7.25 -1.62
CA ALA A 152 -17.03 -7.92 -0.84
C ALA A 152 -18.35 -7.12 -0.88
N ASP A 153 -18.27 -5.81 -0.76
CA ASP A 153 -19.39 -4.88 -0.82
C ASP A 153 -19.01 -3.57 -1.52
N PRO A 154 -19.35 -3.38 -2.80
CA PRO A 154 -19.07 -2.15 -3.52
C PRO A 154 -19.68 -0.88 -2.90
N ASP A 155 -20.78 -1.02 -2.19
CA ASP A 155 -21.50 0.07 -1.54
C ASP A 155 -21.12 0.28 -0.07
N VAL A 156 -20.03 -0.34 0.40
CA VAL A 156 -19.62 -0.28 1.81
C VAL A 156 -19.56 1.15 2.36
N VAL A 157 -18.99 2.10 1.63
CA VAL A 157 -18.88 3.49 2.06
C VAL A 157 -20.24 4.16 2.14
N LYS A 158 -21.10 3.97 1.12
CA LYS A 158 -22.46 4.52 1.11
C LYS A 158 -23.29 4.00 2.27
N LYS A 159 -23.20 2.69 2.56
CA LYS A 159 -23.90 2.06 3.68
C LYS A 159 -23.41 2.60 5.02
N ALA A 160 -22.11 2.70 5.21
CA ALA A 160 -21.53 3.28 6.43
C ALA A 160 -21.99 4.74 6.63
N MET A 161 -21.92 5.57 5.59
CA MET A 161 -22.40 6.97 5.65
C MET A 161 -23.90 7.08 5.97
N ALA A 162 -24.70 6.08 5.62
CA ALA A 162 -26.12 6.03 5.91
C ALA A 162 -26.44 5.39 7.28
N GLY A 163 -25.43 5.02 8.08
CA GLY A 163 -25.62 4.31 9.36
C GLY A 163 -26.19 2.90 9.19
N ARG A 164 -25.92 2.25 8.06
CA ARG A 164 -26.46 0.94 7.70
C ARG A 164 -25.36 -0.12 7.62
N GLU A 165 -24.50 -0.17 8.63
CA GLU A 165 -23.43 -1.16 8.76
C GLU A 165 -23.98 -2.60 8.86
N ASP A 166 -25.22 -2.76 9.32
CA ASP A 166 -25.97 -4.02 9.34
C ASP A 166 -26.10 -4.66 7.96
N LEU A 167 -26.13 -3.86 6.90
CA LEU A 167 -26.23 -4.31 5.51
C LEU A 167 -24.90 -4.56 4.81
N ILE A 168 -23.79 -4.32 5.47
CA ILE A 168 -22.44 -4.47 4.87
C ILE A 168 -22.05 -5.95 4.83
N ARG A 169 -21.70 -6.45 3.64
CA ARG A 169 -21.08 -7.76 3.47
C ARG A 169 -19.63 -7.70 3.90
N LYS A 170 -19.32 -8.20 5.09
CA LYS A 170 -17.99 -8.11 5.71
C LYS A 170 -16.98 -9.04 5.02
N CYS A 171 -15.84 -8.50 4.60
CA CYS A 171 -14.78 -9.28 3.97
C CYS A 171 -14.21 -10.32 4.93
N LEU A 172 -14.22 -11.59 4.55
CA LEU A 172 -13.70 -12.71 5.35
C LEU A 172 -12.16 -12.77 5.35
N GLY A 173 -11.48 -12.08 4.43
CA GLY A 173 -10.02 -12.22 4.26
C GLY A 173 -9.61 -13.61 3.72
N CYS A 174 -10.50 -14.35 3.08
CA CYS A 174 -10.35 -15.76 2.69
C CYS A 174 -9.34 -16.01 1.56
N MET A 175 -8.78 -14.97 0.95
CA MET A 175 -7.80 -15.03 -0.15
C MET A 175 -8.31 -15.72 -1.45
N ASN A 176 -9.59 -16.08 -1.55
CA ASN A 176 -10.16 -16.75 -2.72
C ASN A 176 -9.90 -15.98 -4.02
N ARG A 177 -10.03 -14.65 -3.97
CA ARG A 177 -9.68 -13.75 -5.08
C ARG A 177 -8.25 -13.97 -5.58
N ASN A 178 -7.28 -14.01 -4.68
CA ASN A 178 -5.87 -14.17 -5.04
C ASN A 178 -5.61 -15.52 -5.71
N LYS A 179 -6.22 -16.59 -5.20
CA LYS A 179 -6.14 -17.92 -5.79
C LYS A 179 -6.64 -17.90 -7.24
N SER A 180 -7.77 -17.26 -7.51
CA SER A 180 -8.35 -17.17 -8.85
C SER A 180 -7.47 -16.36 -9.80
N VAL A 181 -7.02 -15.17 -9.38
CA VAL A 181 -6.18 -14.29 -10.21
C VAL A 181 -4.81 -14.92 -10.53
N VAL A 182 -4.15 -15.53 -9.54
CA VAL A 182 -2.87 -16.25 -9.77
C VAL A 182 -3.04 -17.43 -10.72
N ALA A 183 -4.21 -18.07 -10.70
CA ALA A 183 -4.52 -19.16 -11.63
C ALA A 183 -5.01 -18.68 -13.01
N GLY A 184 -4.96 -17.36 -13.30
CA GLY A 184 -5.44 -16.79 -14.57
C GLY A 184 -6.95 -16.92 -14.79
N LYS A 185 -7.73 -17.09 -13.71
CA LYS A 185 -9.19 -17.22 -13.74
C LYS A 185 -9.85 -15.88 -13.40
N ASN A 186 -11.15 -15.79 -13.71
CA ASN A 186 -11.95 -14.64 -13.31
C ASN A 186 -11.91 -14.44 -11.79
N LEU A 187 -11.99 -13.17 -11.39
CA LEU A 187 -11.99 -12.79 -9.99
C LEU A 187 -13.31 -13.21 -9.35
N HIS A 188 -13.24 -13.97 -8.25
CA HIS A 188 -14.41 -14.37 -7.48
C HIS A 188 -14.28 -13.93 -6.02
N CYS A 189 -15.37 -13.45 -5.44
CA CYS A 189 -15.50 -13.21 -4.02
C CYS A 189 -16.37 -14.30 -3.37
N ALA A 190 -15.91 -14.84 -2.22
CA ALA A 190 -16.63 -15.91 -1.53
C ALA A 190 -18.01 -15.47 -0.98
N ILE A 191 -18.22 -14.18 -0.77
CA ILE A 191 -19.42 -13.61 -0.14
C ILE A 191 -20.15 -12.60 -1.02
N ASN A 192 -19.61 -12.26 -2.18
CA ASN A 192 -20.27 -11.40 -3.15
C ASN A 192 -20.53 -12.17 -4.45
N PRO A 193 -21.77 -12.64 -4.68
CA PRO A 193 -22.10 -13.48 -5.84
C PRO A 193 -22.07 -12.72 -7.17
N VAL A 194 -22.02 -11.39 -7.14
CA VAL A 194 -22.02 -10.54 -8.35
C VAL A 194 -20.59 -10.28 -8.86
N THR A 195 -19.58 -10.85 -8.20
CA THR A 195 -18.18 -10.69 -8.59
C THR A 195 -17.74 -11.88 -9.43
N GLY A 196 -17.41 -11.68 -10.68
CA GLY A 196 -16.87 -12.69 -11.62
C GLY A 196 -17.78 -13.05 -12.74
#